data_13c02a9849166eecaa4177dd7a606ce8
#
_entry.id   13c02a9849166eecaa4177dd7a606ce8
#
_cell.length_a   1.000
_cell.length_b   1.000
_cell.length_c   1.000
_cell.angle_alpha   90.00
_cell.angle_beta   90.00
_cell.angle_gamma   90.00
#
_symmetry.space_group_name_H-M   'P 1'
#
loop_
_entity.id
_entity.type
_entity.pdbx_description
1 polymer ?
#
loop_
_entity_poly.entity_id
_entity_poly.type
_entity_poly.pdbx_seq_one_letter_code
_entity_poly.pdbx_strand_id
1 'polypeptide(L)'
;LDIIEQVFGDASLAGWDGFGVVVQAYQKRTPYTIDHLADMARRAGRRLQVRLVKGAYWDAEIKRAQIEGYPGYPVFTRKQNTDVSYLACAKRLFTHADAIYPMFATHNAHTIAAVRSIANGGVYEHQKLHGMGDDLYAEVVPADRLNLPCRVYAPVGSHEDLLPYLV
;
A
#
# COMPACT_ATOMS: atom_id res chain seq x y z
N LEU A 1 0.41 -4.20 -15.34
CA LEU A 1 -1.00 -3.99 -15.02
C LEU A 1 -1.92 -4.95 -15.77
N ASP A 2 -1.61 -5.32 -17.00
CA ASP A 2 -2.44 -6.18 -17.88
C ASP A 2 -2.80 -7.53 -17.23
N ILE A 3 -1.84 -8.18 -16.56
CA ILE A 3 -2.07 -9.43 -15.82
C ILE A 3 -3.07 -9.21 -14.67
N ILE A 4 -2.93 -8.09 -13.95
CA ILE A 4 -3.84 -7.74 -12.85
C ILE A 4 -5.26 -7.53 -13.39
N GLU A 5 -5.40 -6.84 -14.51
CA GLU A 5 -6.70 -6.58 -15.14
C GLU A 5 -7.36 -7.88 -15.60
N GLN A 6 -6.60 -8.77 -16.25
CA GLN A 6 -7.09 -10.08 -16.68
C GLN A 6 -7.57 -10.93 -15.49
N VAL A 7 -6.73 -11.07 -14.45
CA VAL A 7 -7.07 -11.87 -13.26
C VAL A 7 -8.26 -11.24 -12.51
N PHE A 8 -8.28 -9.92 -12.36
CA PHE A 8 -9.37 -9.24 -11.65
C PHE A 8 -10.70 -9.34 -12.39
N GLY A 9 -10.67 -9.37 -13.73
CA GLY A 9 -11.84 -9.54 -14.59
C GLY A 9 -12.31 -11.00 -14.76
N ASP A 10 -11.58 -11.99 -14.22
CA ASP A 10 -11.91 -13.40 -14.39
C ASP A 10 -13.22 -13.76 -13.67
N ALA A 11 -14.13 -14.39 -14.39
CA ALA A 11 -15.45 -14.79 -13.87
C ALA A 11 -15.37 -15.79 -12.71
N SER A 12 -14.31 -16.60 -12.61
CA SER A 12 -14.11 -17.53 -11.51
C SER A 12 -13.88 -16.83 -10.16
N LEU A 13 -13.48 -15.56 -10.20
CA LEU A 13 -13.28 -14.72 -9.02
C LEU A 13 -14.49 -13.80 -8.73
N ALA A 14 -15.58 -13.96 -9.46
CA ALA A 14 -16.79 -13.18 -9.24
C ALA A 14 -17.33 -13.41 -7.81
N GLY A 15 -17.61 -12.31 -7.10
CA GLY A 15 -18.09 -12.37 -5.71
C GLY A 15 -17.00 -12.55 -4.64
N TRP A 16 -15.72 -12.66 -5.03
CA TRP A 16 -14.62 -12.68 -4.07
C TRP A 16 -13.95 -11.30 -3.95
N ASP A 17 -14.11 -10.66 -2.79
CA ASP A 17 -13.59 -9.30 -2.52
C ASP A 17 -12.16 -9.29 -1.92
N GLY A 18 -11.53 -10.46 -1.81
CA GLY A 18 -10.19 -10.59 -1.22
C GLY A 18 -9.04 -10.27 -2.16
N PHE A 19 -9.29 -10.00 -3.46
CA PHE A 19 -8.22 -9.66 -4.39
C PHE A 19 -7.67 -8.26 -4.13
N GLY A 20 -6.35 -8.16 -4.06
CA GLY A 20 -5.70 -6.89 -3.80
C GLY A 20 -4.31 -6.78 -4.44
N VAL A 21 -3.84 -5.55 -4.51
CA VAL A 21 -2.53 -5.19 -5.06
C VAL A 21 -1.78 -4.24 -4.15
N VAL A 22 -0.48 -4.14 -4.36
CA VAL A 22 0.40 -3.20 -3.63
C VAL A 22 0.87 -2.10 -4.57
N VAL A 23 0.82 -0.86 -4.10
CA VAL A 23 1.43 0.30 -4.76
C VAL A 23 2.47 0.93 -3.85
N GLN A 24 3.55 1.43 -4.43
CA GLN A 24 4.72 1.90 -3.71
C GLN A 24 4.90 3.41 -3.93
N ALA A 25 4.79 4.21 -2.87
CA ALA A 25 4.80 5.67 -2.95
C ALA A 25 6.13 6.27 -3.46
N TYR A 26 7.25 5.55 -3.36
CA TYR A 26 8.53 6.03 -3.87
C TYR A 26 8.59 6.08 -5.41
N GLN A 27 7.68 5.37 -6.10
CA GLN A 27 7.60 5.42 -7.56
C GLN A 27 6.84 6.68 -8.03
N LYS A 28 7.44 7.41 -8.95
CA LYS A 28 6.86 8.66 -9.49
C LYS A 28 5.52 8.43 -10.21
N ARG A 29 5.29 7.22 -10.72
CA ARG A 29 4.06 6.83 -11.43
C ARG A 29 2.90 6.42 -10.52
N THR A 30 3.13 6.23 -9.19
CA THR A 30 2.12 5.66 -8.29
C THR A 30 0.78 6.39 -8.30
N PRO A 31 0.70 7.74 -8.32
CA PRO A 31 -0.59 8.43 -8.41
C PRO A 31 -1.42 8.01 -9.63
N TYR A 32 -0.78 7.89 -10.79
CA TYR A 32 -1.44 7.46 -12.04
C TYR A 32 -1.82 5.97 -12.01
N THR A 33 -0.99 5.15 -11.35
CA THR A 33 -1.32 3.73 -11.13
C THR A 33 -2.58 3.58 -10.28
N ILE A 34 -2.73 4.41 -9.23
CA ILE A 34 -3.94 4.41 -8.39
C ILE A 34 -5.19 4.74 -9.21
N ASP A 35 -5.13 5.76 -10.08
CA ASP A 35 -6.26 6.11 -10.94
C ASP A 35 -6.63 4.97 -11.89
N HIS A 36 -5.62 4.39 -12.55
CA HIS A 36 -5.84 3.26 -13.44
C HIS A 36 -6.49 2.07 -12.72
N LEU A 37 -6.03 1.75 -11.51
CA LEU A 37 -6.61 0.67 -10.68
C LEU A 37 -8.05 0.98 -10.28
N ALA A 38 -8.37 2.24 -9.96
CA ALA A 38 -9.73 2.65 -9.64
C ALA A 38 -10.65 2.52 -10.86
N ASP A 39 -10.21 2.93 -12.03
CA ASP A 39 -10.97 2.81 -13.27
C ASP A 39 -11.17 1.35 -13.67
N MET A 40 -10.14 0.51 -13.51
CA MET A 40 -10.24 -0.93 -13.70
C MET A 40 -11.30 -1.56 -12.78
N ALA A 41 -11.28 -1.19 -11.50
CA ALA A 41 -12.24 -1.68 -10.50
C ALA A 41 -13.67 -1.26 -10.84
N ARG A 42 -13.89 -0.01 -11.28
CA ARG A 42 -15.19 0.47 -11.74
C ARG A 42 -15.70 -0.28 -12.96
N ARG A 43 -14.83 -0.52 -13.97
CA ARG A 43 -15.22 -1.32 -15.16
C ARG A 43 -15.60 -2.74 -14.80
N ALA A 44 -14.94 -3.33 -13.81
CA ALA A 44 -15.27 -4.68 -13.33
C ALA A 44 -16.49 -4.72 -12.39
N GLY A 45 -17.04 -3.57 -11.98
CA GLY A 45 -18.13 -3.48 -11.01
C GLY A 45 -17.78 -4.05 -9.64
N ARG A 46 -16.49 -4.03 -9.26
CA ARG A 46 -15.97 -4.65 -8.03
C ARG A 46 -15.06 -3.68 -7.30
N ARG A 47 -14.93 -3.86 -5.99
CA ARG A 47 -14.00 -3.08 -5.17
C ARG A 47 -12.64 -3.77 -5.08
N LEU A 48 -11.57 -3.03 -5.37
CA LEU A 48 -10.20 -3.54 -5.31
C LEU A 48 -9.53 -3.15 -4.00
N GLN A 49 -8.87 -4.10 -3.34
CA GLN A 49 -8.05 -3.80 -2.16
C GLN A 49 -6.68 -3.25 -2.62
N VAL A 50 -6.29 -2.06 -2.16
CA VAL A 50 -5.02 -1.46 -2.54
C VAL A 50 -4.19 -1.11 -1.30
N ARG A 51 -3.06 -1.81 -1.15
CA ARG A 51 -2.08 -1.57 -0.08
C ARG A 51 -1.06 -0.53 -0.52
N LEU A 52 -1.01 0.59 0.19
CA LEU A 52 0.00 1.61 0.01
C LEU A 52 1.18 1.35 0.96
N VAL A 53 2.37 1.26 0.39
CA VAL A 53 3.65 1.20 1.11
C VAL A 53 4.56 2.35 0.65
N LYS A 54 5.62 2.66 1.41
CA LYS A 54 6.64 3.63 0.95
C LYS A 54 7.46 3.06 -0.19
N GLY A 55 7.97 1.86 -0.04
CA GLY A 55 8.78 1.11 -1.01
C GLY A 55 9.93 0.38 -0.31
N ALA A 56 10.24 -0.83 -0.79
CA ALA A 56 11.22 -1.71 -0.17
C ALA A 56 12.47 -1.97 -1.03
N TYR A 57 12.45 -1.61 -2.32
CA TYR A 57 13.49 -2.00 -3.27
C TYR A 57 14.19 -0.80 -3.91
N TRP A 58 14.42 0.27 -3.14
CA TRP A 58 14.97 1.52 -3.66
C TRP A 58 16.32 1.33 -4.35
N ASP A 59 17.25 0.60 -3.71
CA ASP A 59 18.59 0.36 -4.25
C ASP A 59 18.53 -0.43 -5.57
N ALA A 60 17.67 -1.43 -5.66
CA ALA A 60 17.49 -2.21 -6.88
C ALA A 60 16.93 -1.36 -8.03
N GLU A 61 15.96 -0.47 -7.76
CA GLU A 61 15.39 0.44 -8.76
C GLU A 61 16.42 1.46 -9.27
N ILE A 62 17.24 2.01 -8.36
CA ILE A 62 18.33 2.93 -8.74
C ILE A 62 19.37 2.20 -9.60
N LYS A 63 19.84 1.04 -9.13
CA LYS A 63 20.86 0.25 -9.84
C LYS A 63 20.37 -0.18 -11.22
N ARG A 64 19.13 -0.63 -11.32
CA ARG A 64 18.51 -1.02 -12.59
C ARG A 64 18.45 0.15 -13.56
N ALA A 65 18.00 1.32 -13.11
CA ALA A 65 17.93 2.51 -13.95
C ALA A 65 19.32 2.94 -14.49
N GLN A 66 20.37 2.76 -13.69
CA GLN A 66 21.75 3.04 -14.11
C GLN A 66 22.25 2.01 -15.15
N ILE A 67 22.00 0.72 -14.93
CA ILE A 67 22.43 -0.35 -15.86
C ILE A 67 21.72 -0.22 -17.20
N GLU A 68 20.42 0.09 -17.19
CA GLU A 68 19.60 0.22 -18.40
C GLU A 68 19.73 1.59 -19.07
N GLY A 69 20.53 2.51 -18.51
CA GLY A 69 20.79 3.83 -19.10
C GLY A 69 19.56 4.72 -19.17
N TYR A 70 18.66 4.64 -18.21
CA TYR A 70 17.47 5.50 -18.19
C TYR A 70 17.84 6.96 -18.06
N PRO A 71 17.09 7.88 -18.69
CA PRO A 71 17.37 9.33 -18.62
C PRO A 71 17.10 9.92 -17.23
N GLY A 72 16.54 9.13 -16.31
CA GLY A 72 16.27 9.50 -14.93
C GLY A 72 15.75 8.32 -14.11
N TYR A 73 15.63 8.52 -12.81
CA TYR A 73 15.17 7.46 -11.91
C TYR A 73 13.64 7.39 -11.88
N PRO A 74 13.05 6.18 -11.95
CA PRO A 74 11.59 5.97 -11.82
C PRO A 74 11.09 6.22 -10.41
N VAL A 75 12.01 6.25 -9.43
CA VAL A 75 11.73 6.47 -8.01
C VAL A 75 12.25 7.83 -7.54
N PHE A 76 11.70 8.32 -6.43
CA PHE A 76 12.25 9.50 -5.77
C PHE A 76 13.60 9.18 -5.13
N THR A 77 14.58 10.06 -5.31
CA THR A 77 15.95 9.90 -4.80
C THR A 77 16.13 10.48 -3.40
N ARG A 78 15.15 11.24 -2.91
CA ARG A 78 15.14 11.81 -1.55
C ARG A 78 13.97 11.23 -0.77
N LYS A 79 14.26 10.74 0.44
CA LYS A 79 13.25 10.14 1.33
C LYS A 79 12.06 11.06 1.60
N GLN A 80 12.31 12.34 1.78
CA GLN A 80 11.27 13.34 2.06
C GLN A 80 10.23 13.40 0.92
N ASN A 81 10.67 13.27 -0.33
CA ASN A 81 9.76 13.24 -1.48
C ASN A 81 8.85 12.00 -1.45
N THR A 82 9.38 10.86 -1.01
CA THR A 82 8.58 9.65 -0.81
C THR A 82 7.57 9.84 0.32
N ASP A 83 7.95 10.50 1.41
CA ASP A 83 7.04 10.76 2.52
C ASP A 83 5.86 11.66 2.10
N VAL A 84 6.14 12.72 1.34
CA VAL A 84 5.09 13.59 0.76
C VAL A 84 4.23 12.82 -0.24
N SER A 85 4.86 12.04 -1.13
CA SER A 85 4.17 11.21 -2.11
C SER A 85 3.24 10.19 -1.43
N TYR A 86 3.65 9.59 -0.32
CA TYR A 86 2.81 8.66 0.44
C TYR A 86 1.50 9.34 0.89
N LEU A 87 1.57 10.53 1.45
CA LEU A 87 0.38 11.27 1.90
C LEU A 87 -0.50 11.71 0.72
N ALA A 88 0.11 12.12 -0.39
CA ALA A 88 -0.60 12.46 -1.61
C ALA A 88 -1.34 11.23 -2.20
N CYS A 89 -0.67 10.06 -2.23
CA CYS A 89 -1.26 8.79 -2.64
C CYS A 89 -2.37 8.34 -1.68
N ALA A 90 -2.19 8.52 -0.37
CA ALA A 90 -3.22 8.22 0.62
C ALA A 90 -4.50 9.05 0.36
N LYS A 91 -4.33 10.37 0.17
CA LYS A 91 -5.46 11.23 -0.20
C LYS A 91 -6.14 10.76 -1.49
N ARG A 92 -5.34 10.39 -2.51
CA ARG A 92 -5.87 9.91 -3.80
C ARG A 92 -6.63 8.59 -3.66
N LEU A 93 -6.19 7.66 -2.83
CA LEU A 93 -6.92 6.42 -2.54
C LEU A 93 -8.30 6.71 -1.94
N PHE A 94 -8.41 7.68 -1.03
CA PHE A 94 -9.70 8.08 -0.48
C PHE A 94 -10.62 8.77 -1.48
N THR A 95 -10.10 9.46 -2.51
CA THR A 95 -10.95 10.01 -3.58
C THR A 95 -11.59 8.92 -4.44
N HIS A 96 -11.08 7.69 -4.39
CA HIS A 96 -11.58 6.52 -5.10
C HIS A 96 -12.22 5.48 -4.17
N ALA A 97 -12.73 5.89 -3.01
CA ALA A 97 -13.32 4.99 -2.02
C ALA A 97 -14.55 4.21 -2.52
N ASP A 98 -15.17 4.66 -3.62
CA ASP A 98 -16.22 3.96 -4.35
C ASP A 98 -15.72 2.66 -4.99
N ALA A 99 -14.47 2.64 -5.47
CA ALA A 99 -13.87 1.54 -6.23
C ALA A 99 -12.69 0.86 -5.51
N ILE A 100 -12.09 1.53 -4.53
CA ILE A 100 -10.90 1.05 -3.82
C ILE A 100 -11.18 0.90 -2.33
N TYR A 101 -10.70 -0.20 -1.74
CA TYR A 101 -10.55 -0.34 -0.30
C TYR A 101 -9.11 -0.01 0.08
N PRO A 102 -8.84 1.14 0.74
CA PRO A 102 -7.48 1.55 1.06
C PRO A 102 -6.91 0.77 2.23
N MET A 103 -5.66 0.34 2.09
CA MET A 103 -4.89 -0.32 3.16
C MET A 103 -3.54 0.39 3.31
N PHE A 104 -3.17 0.77 4.53
CA PHE A 104 -1.96 1.56 4.80
C PHE A 104 -0.96 0.77 5.62
N ALA A 105 0.11 0.32 4.97
CA ALA A 105 1.20 -0.38 5.64
C ALA A 105 2.24 0.63 6.15
N THR A 106 2.38 0.72 7.46
CA THR A 106 3.31 1.66 8.10
C THR A 106 3.59 1.27 9.55
N HIS A 107 4.78 1.60 10.05
CA HIS A 107 5.16 1.51 11.47
C HIS A 107 5.53 2.89 12.02
N ASN A 108 5.06 3.96 11.38
CA ASN A 108 5.38 5.35 11.72
C ASN A 108 4.14 6.06 12.26
N ALA A 109 4.21 6.52 13.52
CA ALA A 109 3.11 7.18 14.22
C ALA A 109 2.60 8.44 13.50
N HIS A 110 3.51 9.27 12.97
CA HIS A 110 3.14 10.45 12.18
C HIS A 110 2.33 10.08 10.94
N THR A 111 2.73 9.01 10.26
CA THR A 111 2.01 8.53 9.07
C THR A 111 0.61 8.03 9.43
N ILE A 112 0.45 7.29 10.55
CA ILE A 112 -0.86 6.85 11.05
C ILE A 112 -1.76 8.05 11.35
N ALA A 113 -1.25 9.03 12.09
CA ALA A 113 -2.00 10.24 12.44
C ALA A 113 -2.43 11.02 11.18
N ALA A 114 -1.51 11.18 10.22
CA ALA A 114 -1.79 11.87 8.97
C ALA A 114 -2.84 11.13 8.11
N VAL A 115 -2.74 9.80 7.98
CA VAL A 115 -3.74 8.98 7.25
C VAL A 115 -5.11 9.10 7.91
N ARG A 116 -5.18 9.02 9.25
CA ARG A 116 -6.43 9.19 10.00
C ARG A 116 -7.07 10.56 9.74
N SER A 117 -6.27 11.62 9.75
CA SER A 117 -6.74 12.97 9.44
C SER A 117 -7.26 13.09 8.01
N ILE A 118 -6.54 12.51 7.03
CA ILE A 118 -6.94 12.51 5.61
C ILE A 118 -8.22 11.69 5.40
N ALA A 119 -8.37 10.56 6.10
CA ALA A 119 -9.51 9.67 6.00
C ALA A 119 -10.83 10.33 6.38
N ASN A 120 -10.81 11.26 7.33
CA ASN A 120 -11.99 12.04 7.77
C ASN A 120 -13.26 11.18 7.94
N GLY A 121 -13.11 10.03 8.64
CA GLY A 121 -14.21 9.07 8.85
C GLY A 121 -14.39 8.02 7.72
N GLY A 122 -13.60 8.08 6.67
CA GLY A 122 -13.61 7.05 5.60
C GLY A 122 -13.17 5.68 6.10
N VAL A 123 -13.60 4.63 5.41
CA VAL A 123 -13.30 3.23 5.75
C VAL A 123 -11.97 2.82 5.16
N TYR A 124 -11.08 2.29 5.98
CA TYR A 124 -9.76 1.78 5.61
C TYR A 124 -9.21 0.85 6.69
N GLU A 125 -8.08 0.20 6.43
CA GLU A 125 -7.33 -0.53 7.46
C GLU A 125 -5.85 -0.12 7.47
N HIS A 126 -5.22 -0.26 8.63
CA HIS A 126 -3.77 -0.30 8.72
C HIS A 126 -3.25 -1.72 8.53
N GLN A 127 -1.98 -1.82 8.13
CA GLN A 127 -1.28 -3.09 8.07
C GLN A 127 0.08 -2.97 8.75
N LYS A 128 0.45 -3.99 9.52
CA LYS A 128 1.76 -4.08 10.16
C LYS A 128 2.40 -5.43 9.89
N LEU A 129 3.72 -5.45 9.88
CA LEU A 129 4.48 -6.69 9.89
C LEU A 129 4.47 -7.30 11.30
N HIS A 130 4.32 -8.61 11.39
CA HIS A 130 4.42 -9.33 12.67
C HIS A 130 5.76 -9.02 13.36
N GLY A 131 5.72 -8.76 14.66
CA GLY A 131 6.89 -8.41 15.45
C GLY A 131 7.38 -6.97 15.32
N MET A 132 6.72 -6.11 14.54
CA MET A 132 7.07 -4.70 14.40
C MET A 132 5.97 -3.76 14.90
N GLY A 133 6.37 -2.71 15.61
CA GLY A 133 5.47 -1.62 16.01
C GLY A 133 4.38 -2.03 17.01
N ASP A 134 4.63 -3.02 17.85
CA ASP A 134 3.62 -3.54 18.79
C ASP A 134 3.12 -2.45 19.74
N ASP A 135 4.02 -1.65 20.35
CA ASP A 135 3.66 -0.56 21.24
C ASP A 135 2.80 0.50 20.52
N LEU A 136 3.15 0.84 19.28
CA LEU A 136 2.38 1.79 18.48
C LEU A 136 0.98 1.26 18.20
N TYR A 137 0.86 0.00 17.80
CA TYR A 137 -0.42 -0.60 17.46
C TYR A 137 -1.27 -0.97 18.68
N ALA A 138 -0.68 -1.05 19.88
CA ALA A 138 -1.41 -1.10 21.14
C ALA A 138 -2.23 0.19 21.39
N GLU A 139 -1.84 1.31 20.81
CA GLU A 139 -2.62 2.58 20.86
C GLU A 139 -3.58 2.74 19.67
N VAL A 140 -3.39 1.99 18.59
CA VAL A 140 -4.16 2.14 17.34
C VAL A 140 -5.40 1.23 17.31
N VAL A 141 -5.25 -0.02 17.73
CA VAL A 141 -6.26 -1.07 17.51
C VAL A 141 -7.36 -1.11 18.58
N PRO A 142 -7.07 -1.00 19.89
CA PRO A 142 -8.10 -1.21 20.91
C PRO A 142 -9.28 -0.25 20.80
N ALA A 143 -10.47 -0.75 21.16
CA ALA A 143 -11.73 0.00 21.08
C ALA A 143 -11.78 1.22 22.03
N ASP A 144 -11.03 1.18 23.12
CA ASP A 144 -10.86 2.30 24.07
C ASP A 144 -9.74 3.28 23.67
N ARG A 145 -9.13 3.07 22.51
CA ARG A 145 -8.06 3.90 21.92
C ARG A 145 -8.52 4.48 20.58
N LEU A 146 -7.72 4.33 19.53
CA LEU A 146 -8.10 4.85 18.21
C LEU A 146 -9.14 3.99 17.48
N ASN A 147 -9.32 2.75 17.89
CA ASN A 147 -10.28 1.78 17.31
C ASN A 147 -10.18 1.68 15.78
N LEU A 148 -8.96 1.57 15.27
CA LEU A 148 -8.70 1.44 13.84
C LEU A 148 -8.34 -0.01 13.50
N PRO A 149 -8.92 -0.60 12.45
CA PRO A 149 -8.62 -1.95 12.05
C PRO A 149 -7.17 -2.08 11.58
N CYS A 150 -6.52 -3.18 11.98
CA CYS A 150 -5.17 -3.51 11.57
C CYS A 150 -5.07 -4.98 11.17
N ARG A 151 -4.55 -5.23 9.98
CA ARG A 151 -4.17 -6.56 9.53
C ARG A 151 -2.69 -6.79 9.80
N VAL A 152 -2.39 -7.88 10.47
CA VAL A 152 -1.00 -8.31 10.68
C VAL A 152 -0.62 -9.29 9.59
N TYR A 153 0.45 -9.03 8.86
CA TYR A 153 1.02 -9.97 7.91
C TYR A 153 2.34 -10.52 8.43
N ALA A 154 2.55 -11.79 8.22
CA ALA A 154 3.74 -12.50 8.64
C ALA A 154 4.20 -13.41 7.50
N PRO A 155 5.51 -13.57 7.31
CA PRO A 155 6.02 -14.62 6.45
C PRO A 155 5.69 -15.97 7.06
N VAL A 156 5.46 -16.96 6.20
CA VAL A 156 5.21 -18.36 6.59
C VAL A 156 6.35 -19.20 6.05
N GLY A 157 7.03 -19.93 6.94
CA GLY A 157 8.16 -20.74 6.56
C GLY A 157 9.02 -21.12 7.75
N SER A 158 10.20 -21.74 7.48
CA SER A 158 11.21 -22.00 8.48
C SER A 158 11.86 -20.68 8.95
N HIS A 159 12.63 -20.74 10.06
CA HIS A 159 13.38 -19.57 10.55
C HIS A 159 14.30 -18.98 9.46
N GLU A 160 14.90 -19.81 8.65
CA GLU A 160 15.79 -19.41 7.56
C GLU A 160 15.05 -18.61 6.47
N ASP A 161 13.79 -18.97 6.18
CA ASP A 161 12.94 -18.27 5.22
C ASP A 161 12.47 -16.90 5.76
N LEU A 162 12.46 -16.72 7.08
CA LEU A 162 12.01 -15.50 7.73
C LEU A 162 13.09 -14.42 7.81
N LEU A 163 14.37 -14.79 7.84
CA LEU A 163 15.50 -13.87 8.00
C LEU A 163 15.47 -12.69 7.00
N PRO A 164 15.19 -12.87 5.69
CA PRO A 164 15.15 -11.76 4.72
C PRO A 164 14.07 -10.71 5.00
N TYR A 165 13.10 -11.03 5.85
CA TYR A 165 12.02 -10.11 6.24
C TYR A 165 12.25 -9.39 7.56
N LEU A 166 13.27 -9.83 8.33
CA LEU A 166 13.54 -9.36 9.69
C LEU A 166 14.83 -8.54 9.79
N VAL A 167 15.66 -8.51 8.75
CA VAL A 167 16.96 -7.81 8.71
C VAL A 167 16.93 -6.57 7.85
#